data_a3db8780fd1d847e8fd694d345d3b674
#
_entry.id   a3db8780fd1d847e8fd694d345d3b674
#
_cell.length_a   1.000
_cell.length_b   1.000
_cell.length_c   1.000
_cell.angle_alpha   90.00
_cell.angle_beta   90.00
_cell.angle_gamma   90.00
#
_symmetry.space_group_name_H-M   'P 1'
#
loop_
_entity.id
_entity.type
_entity.pdbx_description
1 polymer ?
#
loop_
_entity_poly.entity_id
_entity_poly.type
_entity_poly.pdbx_seq_one_letter_code
_entity_poly.pdbx_strand_id
1 'polypeptide(L)'
;MAGAFLLLWVLSAAGCAQGGGGADPAATVLVFKHGKLSGDGAVVSELLREFEQRRPGVLVREELLPASSDRQHQYYAMNLDGGKAPFDLLAVDTIWVQEFAKAGWVAPLDDLLPQAERDEFFPGPIMAATFDHKLYAVPWYVDAGVLYYRRDLLDRHGIAPPATWPELVHAARVILDAEQDAELAGFVWQGKQYEGLICAALEVIRSHGTDLWTGDRGRAETGLQFLRDTISVHGITPLSTSMADEESTRRLFGDGRALFMRNWPYAWSLLERAGSPVRGKIGMAPLPSFAGHAAAPVLGGWLLAVPQHSPRREAARELIRFLTSPDAQRRIAVAIGYNPARRALYAEKSLLDIRPVLKDLYPIFLAARPRPVTPYYLMLSQSAQPEVSALVVGRKTARETLEAVRRHAERLAIDEGAPFVEAPL
;
A
#
# COMPACT_ATOMS: atom_id res chain seq x y z
N MET A 1 9.37 64.00 61.13
CA MET A 1 8.13 63.33 61.57
C MET A 1 7.51 62.70 60.37
N ALA A 2 7.72 61.44 60.20
CA ALA A 2 7.26 60.67 59.01
C ALA A 2 6.25 59.63 59.51
N GLY A 3 5.00 59.72 59.03
CA GLY A 3 3.93 58.80 59.30
C GLY A 3 3.83 57.77 58.22
N ALA A 4 4.07 56.51 58.51
CA ALA A 4 3.90 55.36 57.61
C ALA A 4 2.47 54.84 57.68
N PHE A 5 1.75 54.86 56.53
CA PHE A 5 0.46 54.15 56.37
C PHE A 5 0.71 52.77 55.76
N LEU A 6 0.39 51.74 56.56
CA LEU A 6 0.30 50.35 56.10
C LEU A 6 -1.06 50.12 55.43
N LEU A 7 -1.12 49.85 54.15
CA LEU A 7 -2.30 49.33 53.43
C LEU A 7 -2.22 47.81 53.37
N LEU A 8 -3.12 47.14 54.09
CA LEU A 8 -3.39 45.68 53.92
C LEU A 8 -4.16 45.43 52.64
N TRP A 9 -3.59 44.69 51.71
CA TRP A 9 -4.30 44.14 50.56
C TRP A 9 -4.77 42.72 50.95
N VAL A 10 -6.11 42.55 50.99
CA VAL A 10 -6.73 41.23 51.11
C VAL A 10 -6.86 40.66 49.66
N LEU A 11 -6.04 39.67 49.33
CA LEU A 11 -6.15 38.93 48.07
C LEU A 11 -7.23 37.84 48.23
N SER A 12 -8.42 38.11 47.62
CA SER A 12 -9.43 37.06 47.41
C SER A 12 -8.96 36.18 46.27
N ALA A 13 -8.50 34.96 46.59
CA ALA A 13 -8.24 33.92 45.58
C ALA A 13 -9.56 33.32 45.11
N ALA A 14 -10.10 33.81 43.97
CA ALA A 14 -11.14 33.09 43.24
C ALA A 14 -10.47 31.93 42.49
N GLY A 15 -10.65 30.72 42.99
CA GLY A 15 -10.21 29.51 42.35
C GLY A 15 -11.04 29.23 41.08
N CYS A 16 -10.47 29.52 39.91
CA CYS A 16 -10.93 28.93 38.67
C CYS A 16 -10.56 27.46 38.64
N ALA A 17 -11.52 26.61 38.95
CA ALA A 17 -11.40 25.16 38.66
C ALA A 17 -11.37 25.00 37.14
N GLN A 18 -10.17 24.95 36.55
CA GLN A 18 -9.96 24.42 35.23
C GLN A 18 -10.21 22.91 35.33
N GLY A 19 -11.30 22.47 34.72
CA GLY A 19 -11.57 21.06 34.46
C GLY A 19 -10.54 20.47 33.51
N GLY A 20 -9.36 20.19 34.03
CA GLY A 20 -8.40 19.31 33.42
C GLY A 20 -8.96 17.90 33.52
N GLY A 21 -9.38 17.33 32.39
CA GLY A 21 -9.63 15.90 32.29
C GLY A 21 -8.32 15.16 32.62
N GLY A 22 -8.08 14.90 33.91
CA GLY A 22 -6.98 14.10 34.37
C GLY A 22 -7.16 12.69 33.86
N ALA A 23 -6.22 12.24 33.00
CA ALA A 23 -6.11 10.83 32.73
C ALA A 23 -6.01 10.08 34.06
N ASP A 24 -6.83 9.04 34.20
CA ASP A 24 -6.76 8.13 35.35
C ASP A 24 -5.29 7.66 35.48
N PRO A 25 -4.59 7.88 36.58
CA PRO A 25 -3.18 7.51 36.76
C PRO A 25 -2.92 6.01 36.63
N ALA A 26 -3.96 5.17 36.54
CA ALA A 26 -3.92 3.74 36.30
C ALA A 26 -4.15 3.36 34.82
N ALA A 27 -4.47 4.29 33.91
CA ALA A 27 -4.78 3.96 32.53
C ALA A 27 -3.53 3.49 31.74
N THR A 28 -3.67 2.35 31.06
CA THR A 28 -2.66 1.83 30.12
C THR A 28 -2.74 2.62 28.81
N VAL A 29 -1.68 3.34 28.46
CA VAL A 29 -1.59 4.06 27.17
C VAL A 29 -0.92 3.19 26.11
N LEU A 30 -1.68 2.75 25.11
CA LEU A 30 -1.16 2.11 23.90
C LEU A 30 -0.72 3.16 22.88
N VAL A 31 0.44 3.00 22.29
CA VAL A 31 0.90 3.82 21.17
C VAL A 31 0.74 3.05 19.88
N PHE A 32 -0.13 3.54 19.00
CA PHE A 32 -0.37 3.00 17.66
C PHE A 32 0.31 3.86 16.61
N LYS A 33 1.27 3.27 15.88
CA LYS A 33 1.98 3.91 14.76
C LYS A 33 1.47 3.40 13.43
N HIS A 34 1.09 4.31 12.53
CA HIS A 34 0.77 3.97 11.15
C HIS A 34 1.03 5.15 10.21
N GLY A 35 1.10 4.89 8.90
CA GLY A 35 1.19 5.94 7.88
C GLY A 35 -0.11 6.74 7.78
N LYS A 36 -0.02 7.98 7.32
CA LYS A 36 -1.20 8.78 7.03
C LYS A 36 -2.05 8.09 5.95
N LEU A 37 -3.29 7.77 6.27
CA LEU A 37 -4.25 7.22 5.33
C LEU A 37 -4.75 8.33 4.39
N SER A 38 -5.04 7.95 3.14
CA SER A 38 -5.66 8.86 2.17
C SER A 38 -7.14 9.06 2.50
N GLY A 39 -7.67 10.27 2.29
CA GLY A 39 -9.05 10.61 2.63
C GLY A 39 -9.20 11.18 4.03
N ASP A 40 -10.40 11.10 4.59
CA ASP A 40 -10.68 11.55 5.96
C ASP A 40 -10.30 10.47 6.97
N GLY A 41 -9.14 10.61 7.57
CA GLY A 41 -8.63 9.69 8.59
C GLY A 41 -9.44 9.63 9.90
N ALA A 42 -10.47 10.45 10.06
CA ALA A 42 -11.28 10.52 11.27
C ALA A 42 -11.90 9.16 11.66
N VAL A 43 -12.21 8.31 10.69
CA VAL A 43 -12.77 6.97 10.94
C VAL A 43 -11.87 6.10 11.81
N VAL A 44 -10.53 6.17 11.65
CA VAL A 44 -9.61 5.41 12.51
C VAL A 44 -9.64 5.96 13.93
N SER A 45 -9.53 7.27 14.09
CA SER A 45 -9.62 7.90 15.42
C SER A 45 -10.97 7.67 16.10
N GLU A 46 -12.06 7.54 15.33
CA GLU A 46 -13.39 7.13 15.87
C GLU A 46 -13.39 5.69 16.36
N LEU A 47 -12.83 4.77 15.57
CA LEU A 47 -12.67 3.37 15.97
C LEU A 47 -11.81 3.24 17.22
N LEU A 48 -10.72 4.00 17.33
CA LEU A 48 -9.86 3.99 18.52
C LEU A 48 -10.62 4.47 19.77
N ARG A 49 -11.40 5.56 19.66
CA ARG A 49 -12.26 6.03 20.76
C ARG A 49 -13.34 5.02 21.16
N GLU A 50 -13.90 4.31 20.19
CA GLU A 50 -14.86 3.23 20.47
C GLU A 50 -14.17 2.04 21.20
N PHE A 51 -12.95 1.69 20.80
CA PHE A 51 -12.18 0.68 21.49
C PHE A 51 -11.92 1.06 22.95
N GLU A 52 -11.52 2.31 23.20
CA GLU A 52 -11.32 2.85 24.56
C GLU A 52 -12.58 2.76 25.42
N GLN A 53 -13.75 3.05 24.83
CA GLN A 53 -15.06 2.92 25.53
C GLN A 53 -15.39 1.45 25.87
N ARG A 54 -15.02 0.51 24.98
CA ARG A 54 -15.24 -0.94 25.21
C ARG A 54 -14.22 -1.55 26.17
N ARG A 55 -13.09 -0.88 26.37
CA ARG A 55 -11.97 -1.33 27.19
C ARG A 55 -11.56 -0.25 28.22
N PRO A 56 -12.38 -0.05 29.28
CA PRO A 56 -12.04 0.92 30.33
C PRO A 56 -10.64 0.67 30.91
N GLY A 57 -9.88 1.74 31.10
CA GLY A 57 -8.51 1.68 31.56
C GLY A 57 -7.45 1.52 30.46
N VAL A 58 -7.85 1.48 29.18
CA VAL A 58 -6.93 1.55 28.04
C VAL A 58 -7.20 2.82 27.24
N LEU A 59 -6.16 3.58 26.95
CA LEU A 59 -6.17 4.74 26.04
C LEU A 59 -5.29 4.42 24.85
N VAL A 60 -5.64 4.90 23.65
CA VAL A 60 -4.85 4.68 22.44
C VAL A 60 -4.35 6.01 21.90
N ARG A 61 -3.05 6.19 21.94
CA ARG A 61 -2.38 7.34 21.31
C ARG A 61 -2.03 7.00 19.87
N GLU A 62 -2.79 7.55 18.94
CA GLU A 62 -2.53 7.46 17.50
C GLU A 62 -1.37 8.38 17.12
N GLU A 63 -0.36 7.85 16.46
CA GLU A 63 0.79 8.62 16.00
C GLU A 63 1.09 8.30 14.52
N LEU A 64 1.00 9.34 13.68
CA LEU A 64 1.15 9.21 12.24
C LEU A 64 2.61 9.31 11.81
N LEU A 65 2.99 8.44 10.89
CA LEU A 65 4.28 8.45 10.19
C LEU A 65 4.19 9.18 8.84
N PRO A 66 5.34 9.60 8.26
CA PRO A 66 5.39 10.15 6.91
C PRO A 66 4.74 9.22 5.88
N ALA A 67 4.27 9.78 4.76
CA ALA A 67 3.61 9.00 3.70
C ALA A 67 4.56 8.02 2.98
N SER A 68 5.88 8.28 2.93
CA SER A 68 6.85 7.40 2.27
C SER A 68 7.04 6.10 3.04
N SER A 69 6.76 4.96 2.41
CA SER A 69 6.96 3.63 2.97
C SER A 69 8.42 3.40 3.39
N ASP A 70 9.40 3.82 2.58
CA ASP A 70 10.82 3.68 2.91
C ASP A 70 11.20 4.40 4.20
N ARG A 71 10.64 5.62 4.42
CA ARG A 71 10.87 6.36 5.66
C ARG A 71 10.18 5.71 6.87
N GLN A 72 9.02 5.12 6.66
CA GLN A 72 8.33 4.36 7.71
C GLN A 72 9.14 3.12 8.10
N HIS A 73 9.65 2.37 7.11
CA HIS A 73 10.52 1.23 7.36
C HIS A 73 11.76 1.63 8.16
N GLN A 74 12.49 2.66 7.72
CA GLN A 74 13.68 3.17 8.43
C GLN A 74 13.34 3.55 9.88
N TYR A 75 12.22 4.24 10.10
CA TYR A 75 11.77 4.59 11.45
C TYR A 75 11.54 3.35 12.32
N TYR A 76 10.85 2.35 11.79
CA TYR A 76 10.59 1.11 12.52
C TYR A 76 11.87 0.33 12.81
N ALA A 77 12.73 0.13 11.80
CA ALA A 77 13.98 -0.58 11.97
C ALA A 77 14.87 0.05 13.06
N MET A 78 15.05 1.37 13.02
CA MET A 78 15.85 2.11 14.02
C MET A 78 15.30 1.99 15.45
N ASN A 79 13.97 1.91 15.63
CA ASN A 79 13.35 1.87 16.96
C ASN A 79 13.17 0.44 17.47
N LEU A 80 13.05 -0.55 16.58
CA LEU A 80 12.87 -1.96 16.96
C LEU A 80 14.20 -2.66 17.28
N ASP A 81 15.29 -2.28 16.62
CA ASP A 81 16.60 -2.90 16.77
C ASP A 81 17.16 -2.78 18.21
N GLY A 82 16.86 -1.68 18.89
CA GLY A 82 17.26 -1.48 20.30
C GLY A 82 16.42 -2.22 21.34
N GLY A 83 15.41 -3.01 20.97
CA GLY A 83 14.55 -3.79 21.87
C GLY A 83 13.60 -2.96 22.73
N LYS A 84 13.50 -1.65 22.54
CA LYS A 84 12.64 -0.72 23.30
C LYS A 84 11.89 0.21 22.37
N ALA A 85 10.95 -0.35 21.57
CA ALA A 85 10.13 0.45 20.71
C ALA A 85 9.23 1.42 21.53
N PRO A 86 9.14 2.71 21.13
CA PRO A 86 8.27 3.69 21.79
C PRO A 86 6.79 3.54 21.34
N PHE A 87 6.39 2.38 20.86
CA PHE A 87 5.06 2.06 20.37
C PHE A 87 4.71 0.59 20.67
N ASP A 88 3.42 0.28 20.71
CA ASP A 88 2.87 -1.02 21.10
C ASP A 88 2.17 -1.73 19.94
N LEU A 89 1.74 -0.97 18.95
CA LEU A 89 1.10 -1.46 17.71
C LEU A 89 1.66 -0.69 16.54
N LEU A 90 1.96 -1.39 15.46
CA LEU A 90 2.47 -0.80 14.22
C LEU A 90 1.73 -1.35 13.00
N ALA A 91 1.46 -0.47 12.03
CA ALA A 91 1.06 -0.89 10.71
C ALA A 91 2.31 -1.14 9.87
N VAL A 92 2.37 -2.31 9.23
CA VAL A 92 3.51 -2.77 8.42
C VAL A 92 3.08 -3.06 6.98
N ASP A 93 3.93 -2.71 6.02
CA ASP A 93 3.75 -3.16 4.63
C ASP A 93 3.94 -4.68 4.56
N THR A 94 3.24 -5.34 3.66
CA THR A 94 3.35 -6.79 3.41
C THR A 94 4.79 -7.27 3.22
N ILE A 95 5.65 -6.43 2.68
CA ILE A 95 7.06 -6.77 2.37
C ILE A 95 8.01 -6.71 3.58
N TRP A 96 7.61 -6.12 4.70
CA TRP A 96 8.50 -5.97 5.86
C TRP A 96 8.36 -7.09 6.89
N VAL A 97 7.24 -7.82 6.86
CA VAL A 97 6.91 -8.81 7.89
C VAL A 97 7.98 -9.89 8.01
N GLN A 98 8.50 -10.37 6.86
CA GLN A 98 9.54 -11.41 6.83
C GLN A 98 10.84 -10.95 7.49
N GLU A 99 11.29 -9.73 7.21
CA GLU A 99 12.47 -9.12 7.82
C GLU A 99 12.26 -8.92 9.32
N PHE A 100 11.13 -8.31 9.71
CA PHE A 100 10.84 -8.02 11.11
C PHE A 100 10.69 -9.27 11.96
N ALA A 101 10.10 -10.33 11.40
CA ALA A 101 10.00 -11.63 12.05
C ALA A 101 11.37 -12.30 12.22
N LYS A 102 12.20 -12.32 11.16
CA LYS A 102 13.56 -12.87 11.20
C LYS A 102 14.45 -12.14 12.20
N ALA A 103 14.35 -10.81 12.26
CA ALA A 103 15.09 -9.97 13.21
C ALA A 103 14.58 -10.10 14.66
N GLY A 104 13.45 -10.80 14.90
CA GLY A 104 12.84 -10.91 16.22
C GLY A 104 12.24 -9.61 16.73
N TRP A 105 11.89 -8.69 15.83
CA TRP A 105 11.34 -7.37 16.18
C TRP A 105 9.85 -7.39 16.47
N VAL A 106 9.11 -8.34 15.91
CA VAL A 106 7.67 -8.50 16.08
C VAL A 106 7.32 -9.85 16.69
N ALA A 107 6.24 -9.88 17.46
CA ALA A 107 5.77 -11.08 18.17
C ALA A 107 4.94 -11.97 17.26
N PRO A 108 5.01 -13.33 17.42
CA PRO A 108 4.07 -14.22 16.76
C PRO A 108 2.64 -14.01 17.27
N LEU A 109 1.67 -14.17 16.38
CA LEU A 109 0.24 -13.92 16.60
C LEU A 109 -0.64 -15.14 16.26
N ASP A 110 -0.09 -16.36 16.27
CA ASP A 110 -0.81 -17.60 15.89
C ASP A 110 -2.04 -17.86 16.73
N ASP A 111 -1.93 -17.60 18.03
CA ASP A 111 -3.01 -17.75 18.98
C ASP A 111 -4.04 -16.60 18.92
N LEU A 112 -3.65 -15.45 18.34
CA LEU A 112 -4.59 -14.35 18.08
C LEU A 112 -5.49 -14.68 16.89
N LEU A 113 -4.96 -15.30 15.83
CA LEU A 113 -5.68 -15.60 14.61
C LEU A 113 -5.49 -17.10 14.25
N PRO A 114 -6.32 -18.00 14.82
CA PRO A 114 -6.30 -19.42 14.49
C PRO A 114 -6.54 -19.69 13.00
N GLN A 115 -6.13 -20.86 12.49
CA GLN A 115 -6.19 -21.18 11.05
C GLN A 115 -7.58 -20.96 10.43
N ALA A 116 -8.64 -21.35 11.11
CA ALA A 116 -10.00 -21.14 10.62
C ALA A 116 -10.37 -19.68 10.39
N GLU A 117 -9.83 -18.77 11.22
CA GLU A 117 -10.03 -17.33 11.05
C GLU A 117 -9.10 -16.75 9.97
N ARG A 118 -7.90 -17.34 9.75
CA ARG A 118 -7.00 -16.94 8.65
C ARG A 118 -7.64 -17.17 7.28
N ASP A 119 -8.43 -18.23 7.15
CA ASP A 119 -9.13 -18.58 5.93
C ASP A 119 -10.24 -17.59 5.55
N GLU A 120 -10.63 -16.69 6.45
CA GLU A 120 -11.55 -15.58 6.15
C GLU A 120 -10.88 -14.44 5.38
N PHE A 121 -9.55 -14.34 5.44
CA PHE A 121 -8.76 -13.33 4.73
C PHE A 121 -8.37 -13.78 3.33
N PHE A 122 -7.92 -12.84 2.48
CA PHE A 122 -7.28 -13.19 1.23
C PHE A 122 -5.99 -13.96 1.49
N PRO A 123 -5.66 -15.00 0.69
CA PRO A 123 -4.50 -15.86 0.95
C PRO A 123 -3.17 -15.14 0.82
N GLY A 124 -3.04 -14.20 -0.13
CA GLY A 124 -1.80 -13.45 -0.36
C GLY A 124 -1.30 -12.68 0.87
N PRO A 125 -2.12 -11.85 1.53
CA PRO A 125 -1.75 -11.16 2.77
C PRO A 125 -1.37 -12.10 3.91
N ILE A 126 -2.05 -13.25 4.06
CA ILE A 126 -1.70 -14.25 5.08
C ILE A 126 -0.35 -14.90 4.77
N MET A 127 -0.08 -15.22 3.49
CA MET A 127 1.23 -15.72 3.07
C MET A 127 2.35 -14.71 3.40
N ALA A 128 2.18 -13.44 3.06
CA ALA A 128 3.14 -12.37 3.37
C ALA A 128 3.34 -12.18 4.88
N ALA A 129 2.29 -12.41 5.69
CA ALA A 129 2.32 -12.29 7.15
C ALA A 129 2.93 -13.49 7.88
N THR A 130 3.24 -14.59 7.17
CA THR A 130 3.71 -15.85 7.75
C THR A 130 5.21 -16.04 7.51
N PHE A 131 5.98 -16.19 8.57
CA PHE A 131 7.41 -16.51 8.52
C PHE A 131 7.67 -17.76 9.39
N ASP A 132 8.44 -18.72 8.86
CA ASP A 132 8.76 -19.97 9.54
C ASP A 132 7.52 -20.63 10.18
N HIS A 133 6.45 -20.76 9.38
CA HIS A 133 5.15 -21.34 9.75
C HIS A 133 4.38 -20.60 10.86
N LYS A 134 4.83 -19.42 11.29
CA LYS A 134 4.15 -18.59 12.30
C LYS A 134 3.63 -17.30 11.68
N LEU A 135 2.47 -16.88 12.15
CA LEU A 135 1.87 -15.60 11.78
C LEU A 135 2.46 -14.46 12.63
N TYR A 136 2.92 -13.38 12.00
CA TYR A 136 3.51 -12.22 12.69
C TYR A 136 2.74 -10.91 12.52
N ALA A 137 1.75 -10.90 11.65
CA ALA A 137 0.90 -9.73 11.45
C ALA A 137 -0.50 -10.16 11.00
N VAL A 138 -1.50 -9.31 11.25
CA VAL A 138 -2.89 -9.55 10.83
C VAL A 138 -3.27 -8.55 9.72
N PRO A 139 -3.84 -8.98 8.58
CA PRO A 139 -4.19 -8.08 7.49
C PRO A 139 -5.23 -7.02 7.93
N TRP A 140 -4.89 -5.75 7.76
CA TRP A 140 -5.76 -4.62 8.08
C TRP A 140 -6.59 -4.22 6.87
N TYR A 141 -5.93 -3.99 5.74
CA TYR A 141 -6.57 -3.80 4.45
C TYR A 141 -5.70 -4.36 3.32
N VAL A 142 -6.32 -4.64 2.18
CA VAL A 142 -5.66 -5.23 1.01
C VAL A 142 -5.67 -4.26 -0.16
N ASP A 143 -4.61 -4.29 -0.94
CA ASP A 143 -4.49 -3.61 -2.21
C ASP A 143 -3.86 -4.52 -3.28
N ALA A 144 -4.07 -4.16 -4.54
CA ALA A 144 -3.39 -4.77 -5.68
C ALA A 144 -3.27 -3.73 -6.81
N GLY A 145 -2.28 -3.85 -7.67
CA GLY A 145 -2.17 -2.96 -8.82
C GLY A 145 -3.34 -3.13 -9.77
N VAL A 146 -3.93 -2.03 -10.22
CA VAL A 146 -5.08 -2.01 -11.14
C VAL A 146 -4.85 -1.02 -12.29
N LEU A 147 -5.56 -1.23 -13.40
CA LEU A 147 -5.65 -0.29 -14.49
C LEU A 147 -6.87 0.61 -14.31
N TYR A 148 -6.65 1.91 -14.14
CA TYR A 148 -7.67 2.94 -14.31
C TYR A 148 -7.73 3.37 -15.77
N TYR A 149 -8.92 3.67 -16.25
CA TYR A 149 -9.11 4.17 -17.60
C TYR A 149 -10.21 5.23 -17.67
N ARG A 150 -10.11 6.13 -18.65
CA ARG A 150 -11.13 7.10 -18.97
C ARG A 150 -12.23 6.41 -19.78
N ARG A 151 -13.27 5.95 -19.09
CA ARG A 151 -14.41 5.26 -19.69
C ARG A 151 -15.09 6.15 -20.75
N ASP A 152 -15.29 7.42 -20.46
CA ASP A 152 -15.90 8.38 -21.36
C ASP A 152 -15.14 8.54 -22.68
N LEU A 153 -13.80 8.48 -22.66
CA LEU A 153 -12.99 8.52 -23.87
C LEU A 153 -13.05 7.18 -24.63
N LEU A 154 -12.95 6.06 -23.94
CA LEU A 154 -13.09 4.74 -24.54
C LEU A 154 -14.46 4.56 -25.22
N ASP A 155 -15.54 4.92 -24.52
CA ASP A 155 -16.92 4.85 -25.03
C ASP A 155 -17.11 5.74 -26.28
N ARG A 156 -16.55 6.98 -26.27
CA ARG A 156 -16.59 7.92 -27.39
C ARG A 156 -15.99 7.34 -28.66
N HIS A 157 -14.90 6.58 -28.52
CA HIS A 157 -14.18 5.99 -29.66
C HIS A 157 -14.56 4.53 -29.93
N GLY A 158 -15.56 3.97 -29.20
CA GLY A 158 -16.03 2.59 -29.39
C GLY A 158 -14.96 1.53 -29.05
N ILE A 159 -14.04 1.85 -28.11
CA ILE A 159 -12.94 0.97 -27.71
C ILE A 159 -13.26 0.34 -26.37
N ALA A 160 -13.12 -0.99 -26.26
CA ALA A 160 -13.25 -1.69 -24.99
C ALA A 160 -12.01 -1.49 -24.09
N PRO A 161 -12.15 -1.61 -22.75
CA PRO A 161 -10.99 -1.62 -21.86
C PRO A 161 -9.99 -2.71 -22.26
N PRO A 162 -8.67 -2.38 -22.37
CA PRO A 162 -7.67 -3.31 -22.88
C PRO A 162 -7.40 -4.45 -21.90
N ALA A 163 -7.39 -5.69 -22.39
CA ALA A 163 -7.01 -6.89 -21.65
C ALA A 163 -5.53 -7.26 -21.86
N THR A 164 -4.92 -6.77 -22.93
CA THR A 164 -3.51 -7.04 -23.25
C THR A 164 -2.72 -5.74 -23.42
N TRP A 165 -1.39 -5.83 -23.23
CA TRP A 165 -0.50 -4.68 -23.41
C TRP A 165 -0.54 -4.12 -24.85
N PRO A 166 -0.57 -4.95 -25.91
CA PRO A 166 -0.76 -4.44 -27.27
C PRO A 166 -2.08 -3.69 -27.48
N GLU A 167 -3.18 -4.17 -26.88
CA GLU A 167 -4.48 -3.46 -26.94
C GLU A 167 -4.41 -2.12 -26.21
N LEU A 168 -3.72 -2.03 -25.05
CA LEU A 168 -3.51 -0.76 -24.35
C LEU A 168 -2.76 0.25 -25.22
N VAL A 169 -1.67 -0.20 -25.86
CA VAL A 169 -0.88 0.65 -26.77
C VAL A 169 -1.72 1.11 -27.95
N HIS A 170 -2.49 0.19 -28.56
CA HIS A 170 -3.37 0.51 -29.69
C HIS A 170 -4.44 1.53 -29.29
N ALA A 171 -5.16 1.26 -28.19
CA ALA A 171 -6.21 2.16 -27.69
C ALA A 171 -5.65 3.55 -27.37
N ALA A 172 -4.50 3.61 -26.69
CA ALA A 172 -3.85 4.87 -26.37
C ALA A 172 -3.51 5.68 -27.62
N ARG A 173 -2.89 5.06 -28.63
CA ARG A 173 -2.53 5.75 -29.88
C ARG A 173 -3.74 6.26 -30.64
N VAL A 174 -4.75 5.41 -30.82
CA VAL A 174 -5.98 5.79 -31.53
C VAL A 174 -6.65 7.00 -30.89
N ILE A 175 -6.76 6.99 -29.55
CA ILE A 175 -7.42 8.08 -28.83
C ILE A 175 -6.55 9.35 -28.81
N LEU A 176 -5.25 9.24 -28.58
CA LEU A 176 -4.35 10.40 -28.62
C LEU A 176 -4.36 11.07 -30.01
N ASP A 177 -4.35 10.26 -31.08
CA ASP A 177 -4.42 10.76 -32.45
C ASP A 177 -5.77 11.41 -32.79
N ALA A 178 -6.86 10.94 -32.18
CA ALA A 178 -8.18 11.50 -32.40
C ALA A 178 -8.48 12.75 -31.57
N GLU A 179 -8.08 12.77 -30.29
CA GLU A 179 -8.33 13.91 -29.39
C GLU A 179 -7.41 15.11 -29.67
N GLN A 180 -6.22 14.90 -30.27
CA GLN A 180 -5.24 15.95 -30.61
C GLN A 180 -4.89 16.87 -29.42
N ASP A 181 -5.00 16.35 -28.19
CA ASP A 181 -4.68 17.06 -26.96
C ASP A 181 -3.25 16.74 -26.53
N ALA A 182 -2.34 17.69 -26.71
CA ALA A 182 -0.93 17.55 -26.35
C ALA A 182 -0.68 17.36 -24.84
N GLU A 183 -1.66 17.68 -24.01
CA GLU A 183 -1.61 17.51 -22.55
C GLU A 183 -2.09 16.12 -22.11
N LEU A 184 -2.73 15.35 -22.97
CA LEU A 184 -3.25 14.03 -22.68
C LEU A 184 -2.16 12.98 -22.84
N ALA A 185 -1.77 12.32 -21.73
CA ALA A 185 -0.91 11.16 -21.75
C ALA A 185 -1.73 9.87 -22.04
N GLY A 186 -1.16 8.95 -22.80
CA GLY A 186 -1.82 7.66 -23.08
C GLY A 186 -1.80 6.72 -21.88
N PHE A 187 -0.65 6.56 -21.24
CA PHE A 187 -0.50 5.67 -20.08
C PHE A 187 0.50 6.25 -19.08
N VAL A 188 0.13 6.26 -17.78
CA VAL A 188 0.99 6.72 -16.69
C VAL A 188 1.08 5.67 -15.58
N TRP A 189 2.26 5.55 -15.01
CA TRP A 189 2.61 4.55 -13.99
C TRP A 189 3.73 5.07 -13.08
N GLN A 190 4.07 4.34 -11.99
CA GLN A 190 5.06 4.76 -11.00
C GLN A 190 6.47 4.50 -11.53
N GLY A 191 7.08 5.50 -12.16
CA GLY A 191 8.41 5.41 -12.78
C GLY A 191 9.55 5.99 -11.94
N LYS A 192 9.26 6.69 -10.84
CA LYS A 192 10.26 7.21 -9.92
C LYS A 192 11.07 6.08 -9.28
N GLN A 193 12.35 6.32 -9.01
CA GLN A 193 13.23 5.35 -8.35
C GLN A 193 12.83 5.13 -6.88
N TYR A 194 11.98 4.15 -6.61
CA TYR A 194 11.52 3.69 -5.30
C TYR A 194 10.75 2.37 -5.48
N GLU A 195 10.16 1.82 -4.40
CA GLU A 195 9.44 0.54 -4.41
C GLU A 195 8.31 0.47 -5.45
N GLY A 196 7.59 1.56 -5.70
CA GLY A 196 6.51 1.58 -6.70
C GLY A 196 6.96 1.29 -8.14
N LEU A 197 8.21 1.63 -8.49
CA LEU A 197 8.82 1.26 -9.77
C LEU A 197 8.99 -0.25 -9.88
N ILE A 198 9.42 -0.90 -8.80
CA ILE A 198 9.58 -2.36 -8.77
C ILE A 198 8.22 -3.06 -8.86
N CYS A 199 7.18 -2.52 -8.21
CA CYS A 199 5.81 -3.03 -8.37
C CYS A 199 5.36 -2.96 -9.84
N ALA A 200 5.51 -1.81 -10.51
CA ALA A 200 5.14 -1.66 -11.92
C ALA A 200 5.93 -2.60 -12.84
N ALA A 201 7.23 -2.76 -12.60
CA ALA A 201 8.08 -3.67 -13.38
C ALA A 201 7.67 -5.14 -13.17
N LEU A 202 7.43 -5.55 -11.92
CA LEU A 202 6.99 -6.90 -11.60
C LEU A 202 5.64 -7.25 -12.24
N GLU A 203 4.68 -6.34 -12.24
CA GLU A 203 3.36 -6.55 -12.84
C GLU A 203 3.46 -6.83 -14.35
N VAL A 204 4.28 -6.04 -15.05
CA VAL A 204 4.51 -6.25 -16.48
C VAL A 204 5.26 -7.56 -16.74
N ILE A 205 6.35 -7.83 -16.02
CA ILE A 205 7.16 -9.04 -16.20
C ILE A 205 6.34 -10.30 -15.84
N ARG A 206 5.63 -10.31 -14.72
CA ARG A 206 4.82 -11.44 -14.26
C ARG A 206 3.63 -11.72 -15.17
N SER A 207 3.09 -10.68 -15.81
CA SER A 207 2.05 -10.84 -16.83
C SER A 207 2.57 -11.48 -18.13
N HIS A 208 3.86 -11.79 -18.23
CA HIS A 208 4.50 -12.59 -19.27
C HIS A 208 4.91 -13.99 -18.75
N GLY A 209 4.42 -14.40 -17.57
CA GLY A 209 4.66 -15.73 -16.99
C GLY A 209 6.09 -15.95 -16.50
N THR A 210 6.78 -14.91 -16.01
CA THR A 210 8.14 -14.99 -15.46
C THR A 210 8.29 -13.99 -14.31
N ASP A 211 9.48 -13.89 -13.71
CA ASP A 211 9.77 -12.93 -12.63
C ASP A 211 11.07 -12.14 -12.92
N LEU A 212 11.23 -11.00 -12.21
CA LEU A 212 12.38 -10.13 -12.37
C LEU A 212 13.69 -10.82 -11.94
N TRP A 213 13.64 -11.51 -10.81
CA TRP A 213 14.84 -12.15 -10.22
C TRP A 213 15.07 -13.59 -10.70
N THR A 214 14.01 -14.29 -11.08
CA THR A 214 14.01 -15.71 -11.43
C THR A 214 13.31 -15.99 -12.77
N GLY A 215 13.27 -17.24 -13.18
CA GLY A 215 12.53 -17.69 -14.36
C GLY A 215 13.15 -17.28 -15.70
N ASP A 216 12.31 -17.25 -16.75
CA ASP A 216 12.73 -17.05 -18.13
C ASP A 216 13.31 -15.65 -18.37
N ARG A 217 14.57 -15.59 -18.81
CA ARG A 217 15.29 -14.33 -19.05
C ARG A 217 14.72 -13.55 -20.24
N GLY A 218 14.36 -14.22 -21.32
CA GLY A 218 13.86 -13.57 -22.54
C GLY A 218 12.51 -12.89 -22.30
N ARG A 219 11.61 -13.55 -21.56
CA ARG A 219 10.33 -12.96 -21.18
C ARG A 219 10.50 -11.80 -20.19
N ALA A 220 11.41 -11.91 -19.23
CA ALA A 220 11.71 -10.82 -18.30
C ALA A 220 12.30 -9.60 -19.03
N GLU A 221 13.24 -9.83 -19.98
CA GLU A 221 13.80 -8.79 -20.83
C GLU A 221 12.71 -8.12 -21.68
N THR A 222 11.79 -8.90 -22.26
CA THR A 222 10.63 -8.37 -23.02
C THR A 222 9.74 -7.50 -22.15
N GLY A 223 9.44 -7.90 -20.91
CA GLY A 223 8.63 -7.11 -19.98
C GLY A 223 9.31 -5.79 -19.60
N LEU A 224 10.60 -5.81 -19.31
CA LEU A 224 11.39 -4.60 -19.03
C LEU A 224 11.44 -3.67 -20.25
N GLN A 225 11.69 -4.24 -21.44
CA GLN A 225 11.73 -3.49 -22.70
C GLN A 225 10.38 -2.81 -22.99
N PHE A 226 9.26 -3.50 -22.73
CA PHE A 226 7.93 -2.92 -22.90
C PHE A 226 7.74 -1.63 -22.07
N LEU A 227 8.13 -1.62 -20.80
CA LEU A 227 8.05 -0.40 -19.98
C LEU A 227 8.82 0.76 -20.64
N ARG A 228 10.03 0.51 -21.10
CA ARG A 228 10.83 1.51 -21.81
C ARG A 228 10.17 1.95 -23.09
N ASP A 229 9.60 1.00 -23.86
CA ASP A 229 8.98 1.26 -25.15
C ASP A 229 7.69 2.08 -25.05
N THR A 230 6.96 2.02 -23.92
CA THR A 230 5.82 2.92 -23.70
C THR A 230 6.22 4.40 -23.84
N ILE A 231 7.47 4.73 -23.45
CA ILE A 231 8.05 6.08 -23.52
C ILE A 231 8.69 6.31 -24.89
N SER A 232 9.62 5.44 -25.30
CA SER A 232 10.58 5.73 -26.37
C SER A 232 10.11 5.30 -27.77
N VAL A 233 9.26 4.31 -27.88
CA VAL A 233 8.80 3.73 -29.16
C VAL A 233 7.32 4.01 -29.38
N HIS A 234 6.52 3.75 -28.36
CA HIS A 234 5.07 3.94 -28.47
C HIS A 234 4.64 5.39 -28.25
N GLY A 235 5.40 6.19 -27.53
CA GLY A 235 5.11 7.60 -27.26
C GLY A 235 3.83 7.84 -26.46
N ILE A 236 3.32 6.79 -25.78
CA ILE A 236 2.08 6.88 -25.00
C ILE A 236 2.31 7.30 -23.55
N THR A 237 3.55 7.23 -23.09
CA THR A 237 3.96 7.58 -21.72
C THR A 237 4.93 8.76 -21.77
N PRO A 238 4.64 9.88 -21.11
CA PRO A 238 5.55 11.02 -21.07
C PRO A 238 6.80 10.68 -20.23
N LEU A 239 7.96 11.21 -20.61
CA LEU A 239 9.22 10.97 -19.90
C LEU A 239 9.15 11.43 -18.43
N SER A 240 8.32 12.42 -18.10
CA SER A 240 8.07 12.88 -16.73
C SER A 240 7.55 11.76 -15.81
N THR A 241 6.99 10.69 -16.38
CA THR A 241 6.61 9.48 -15.63
C THR A 241 7.79 8.87 -14.88
N SER A 242 9.04 9.04 -15.35
CA SER A 242 10.25 8.62 -14.64
C SER A 242 10.46 9.27 -13.27
N MET A 243 9.70 10.31 -12.95
CA MET A 243 9.71 11.01 -11.67
C MET A 243 8.40 10.86 -10.90
N ALA A 244 7.43 10.13 -11.46
CA ALA A 244 6.09 10.02 -10.90
C ALA A 244 5.98 8.89 -9.86
N ASP A 245 5.33 9.19 -8.75
CA ASP A 245 4.85 8.28 -7.73
C ASP A 245 3.32 8.12 -7.83
N GLU A 246 2.71 7.41 -6.87
CA GLU A 246 1.27 7.17 -6.83
C GLU A 246 0.46 8.46 -6.86
N GLU A 247 0.87 9.45 -6.07
CA GLU A 247 0.12 10.70 -5.97
C GLU A 247 0.28 11.58 -7.21
N SER A 248 1.45 11.57 -7.83
CA SER A 248 1.72 12.30 -9.08
C SER A 248 0.87 11.75 -10.22
N THR A 249 0.85 10.42 -10.39
CA THR A 249 0.03 9.75 -11.42
C THR A 249 -1.46 9.92 -11.15
N ARG A 250 -1.90 9.80 -9.88
CA ARG A 250 -3.29 10.02 -9.49
C ARG A 250 -3.77 11.45 -9.79
N ARG A 251 -2.94 12.45 -9.51
CA ARG A 251 -3.27 13.86 -9.83
C ARG A 251 -3.38 14.06 -11.34
N LEU A 252 -2.38 13.60 -12.10
CA LEU A 252 -2.41 13.73 -13.56
C LEU A 252 -3.66 13.09 -14.18
N PHE A 253 -4.02 11.88 -13.74
CA PHE A 253 -5.24 11.20 -14.16
C PHE A 253 -6.50 11.90 -13.66
N GLY A 254 -6.51 12.35 -12.40
CA GLY A 254 -7.62 13.08 -11.78
C GLY A 254 -7.91 14.44 -12.42
N ASP A 255 -6.89 15.09 -12.97
CA ASP A 255 -7.03 16.33 -13.74
C ASP A 255 -7.51 16.08 -15.18
N GLY A 256 -7.76 14.81 -15.55
CA GLY A 256 -8.21 14.42 -16.89
C GLY A 256 -7.11 14.33 -17.94
N ARG A 257 -5.84 14.41 -17.54
CA ARG A 257 -4.65 14.48 -18.41
C ARG A 257 -3.97 13.14 -18.65
N ALA A 258 -4.63 12.02 -18.36
CA ALA A 258 -4.17 10.69 -18.72
C ALA A 258 -5.37 9.81 -19.10
N LEU A 259 -5.19 8.98 -20.14
CA LEU A 259 -6.20 8.02 -20.62
C LEU A 259 -6.20 6.76 -19.74
N PHE A 260 -5.01 6.20 -19.49
CA PHE A 260 -4.79 5.04 -18.65
C PHE A 260 -3.82 5.38 -17.51
N MET A 261 -4.07 4.77 -16.35
CA MET A 261 -3.19 4.90 -15.19
C MET A 261 -3.07 3.55 -14.45
N ARG A 262 -1.84 3.09 -14.22
CA ARG A 262 -1.60 2.09 -13.19
C ARG A 262 -1.64 2.78 -11.83
N ASN A 263 -2.41 2.29 -10.88
CA ASN A 263 -2.36 2.76 -9.49
C ASN A 263 -2.99 1.71 -8.56
N TRP A 264 -3.04 2.04 -7.26
CA TRP A 264 -3.71 1.24 -6.24
C TRP A 264 -5.19 1.64 -6.12
N PRO A 265 -6.08 0.73 -5.67
CA PRO A 265 -7.52 0.99 -5.57
C PRO A 265 -7.95 2.15 -4.66
N TYR A 266 -7.11 2.59 -3.70
CA TYR A 266 -7.41 3.75 -2.85
C TYR A 266 -7.71 5.02 -3.68
N ALA A 267 -7.11 5.14 -4.86
CA ALA A 267 -7.27 6.28 -5.73
C ALA A 267 -8.74 6.44 -6.22
N TRP A 268 -9.51 5.35 -6.31
CA TRP A 268 -10.90 5.38 -6.75
C TRP A 268 -11.73 6.40 -5.98
N SER A 269 -11.72 6.34 -4.66
CA SER A 269 -12.52 7.24 -3.81
C SER A 269 -12.13 8.70 -3.96
N LEU A 270 -10.85 8.97 -4.20
CA LEU A 270 -10.32 10.32 -4.44
C LEU A 270 -10.68 10.85 -5.83
N LEU A 271 -10.72 9.99 -6.84
CA LEU A 271 -11.08 10.32 -8.22
C LEU A 271 -12.60 10.53 -8.39
N GLU A 272 -13.41 9.81 -7.61
CA GLU A 272 -14.88 9.90 -7.63
C GLU A 272 -15.45 10.94 -6.64
N ARG A 273 -14.60 11.66 -5.89
CA ARG A 273 -15.07 12.69 -4.95
C ARG A 273 -15.76 13.85 -5.66
N ALA A 274 -16.59 14.57 -4.94
CA ALA A 274 -17.22 15.81 -5.42
C ALA A 274 -16.15 16.81 -5.90
N GLY A 275 -16.37 17.42 -7.06
CA GLY A 275 -15.46 18.38 -7.69
C GLY A 275 -14.31 17.77 -8.47
N SER A 276 -14.16 16.43 -8.52
CA SER A 276 -13.15 15.81 -9.37
C SER A 276 -13.53 15.93 -10.87
N PRO A 277 -12.63 16.41 -11.74
CA PRO A 277 -12.88 16.54 -13.19
C PRO A 277 -13.25 15.23 -13.89
N VAL A 278 -12.81 14.09 -13.33
CA VAL A 278 -13.03 12.76 -13.90
C VAL A 278 -14.14 11.97 -13.20
N ARG A 279 -14.86 12.58 -12.24
CA ARG A 279 -15.96 11.92 -11.54
C ARG A 279 -17.00 11.38 -12.51
N GLY A 280 -17.39 10.10 -12.34
CA GLY A 280 -18.33 9.39 -13.18
C GLY A 280 -17.83 9.05 -14.60
N LYS A 281 -16.59 9.40 -14.93
CA LYS A 281 -15.98 9.21 -16.25
C LYS A 281 -14.93 8.10 -16.29
N ILE A 282 -14.67 7.47 -15.15
CA ILE A 282 -13.60 6.49 -15.02
C ILE A 282 -14.12 5.07 -14.94
N GLY A 283 -13.28 4.12 -15.29
CA GLY A 283 -13.44 2.70 -15.03
C GLY A 283 -12.17 2.12 -14.44
N MET A 284 -12.29 0.91 -13.93
CA MET A 284 -11.18 0.13 -13.39
C MET A 284 -11.24 -1.29 -13.95
N ALA A 285 -10.09 -1.86 -14.24
CA ALA A 285 -9.94 -3.22 -14.78
C ALA A 285 -8.68 -3.89 -14.18
N PRO A 286 -8.54 -5.21 -14.30
CA PRO A 286 -7.26 -5.86 -14.12
C PRO A 286 -6.19 -5.21 -15.01
N LEU A 287 -4.94 -5.23 -14.57
CA LEU A 287 -3.82 -4.83 -15.43
C LEU A 287 -3.77 -5.73 -16.67
N PRO A 288 -3.36 -5.19 -17.83
CA PRO A 288 -3.19 -6.01 -19.03
C PRO A 288 -2.14 -7.10 -18.87
N SER A 289 -2.20 -8.12 -19.73
CA SER A 289 -1.20 -9.19 -19.81
C SER A 289 -0.60 -9.31 -21.20
N PHE A 290 0.49 -10.06 -21.32
CA PHE A 290 0.95 -10.53 -22.62
C PHE A 290 0.04 -11.68 -23.12
N ALA A 291 -0.04 -11.84 -24.44
CA ALA A 291 -0.89 -12.86 -25.07
C ALA A 291 -0.59 -14.26 -24.52
N GLY A 292 -1.65 -15.00 -24.18
CA GLY A 292 -1.53 -16.35 -23.60
C GLY A 292 -1.18 -16.40 -22.11
N HIS A 293 -1.13 -15.25 -21.45
CA HIS A 293 -0.85 -15.15 -20.01
C HIS A 293 -1.97 -14.42 -19.25
N ALA A 294 -2.01 -14.60 -17.94
CA ALA A 294 -2.94 -13.90 -17.07
C ALA A 294 -2.33 -12.59 -16.53
N ALA A 295 -3.20 -11.66 -16.16
CA ALA A 295 -2.80 -10.51 -15.36
C ALA A 295 -2.15 -10.98 -14.05
N ALA A 296 -1.12 -10.27 -13.61
CA ALA A 296 -0.37 -10.61 -12.40
C ALA A 296 -0.18 -9.38 -11.51
N PRO A 297 -1.27 -8.86 -10.94
CA PRO A 297 -1.19 -7.69 -10.08
C PRO A 297 -0.32 -7.98 -8.86
N VAL A 298 0.54 -7.03 -8.50
CA VAL A 298 1.33 -7.11 -7.27
C VAL A 298 0.42 -6.87 -6.08
N LEU A 299 0.51 -7.76 -5.08
CA LEU A 299 -0.17 -7.61 -3.81
C LEU A 299 0.40 -6.41 -3.05
N GLY A 300 -0.46 -5.53 -2.61
CA GLY A 300 -0.23 -4.46 -1.66
C GLY A 300 -1.09 -4.62 -0.42
N GLY A 301 -1.14 -3.57 0.38
CA GLY A 301 -1.91 -3.54 1.61
C GLY A 301 -1.03 -3.52 2.85
N TRP A 302 -1.68 -3.30 3.99
CA TRP A 302 -1.01 -3.11 5.26
C TRP A 302 -1.56 -4.06 6.31
N LEU A 303 -0.70 -4.49 7.21
CA LEU A 303 -0.98 -5.42 8.28
C LEU A 303 -0.68 -4.77 9.63
N LEU A 304 -1.25 -5.32 10.69
CA LEU A 304 -1.02 -4.87 12.05
C LEU A 304 -0.13 -5.88 12.78
N ALA A 305 0.94 -5.39 13.41
CA ALA A 305 1.91 -6.19 14.14
C ALA A 305 2.18 -5.61 15.55
N VAL A 306 2.65 -6.45 16.46
CA VAL A 306 2.99 -6.07 17.83
C VAL A 306 4.50 -6.19 18.00
N PRO A 307 5.20 -5.16 18.50
CA PRO A 307 6.62 -5.26 18.83
C PRO A 307 6.89 -6.39 19.81
N GLN A 308 7.96 -7.16 19.58
CA GLN A 308 8.33 -8.32 20.40
C GLN A 308 8.45 -7.98 21.89
N HIS A 309 8.93 -6.80 22.23
CA HIS A 309 9.18 -6.37 23.60
C HIS A 309 8.17 -5.36 24.13
N SER A 310 7.00 -5.19 23.48
CA SER A 310 5.96 -4.32 24.03
C SER A 310 5.47 -4.83 25.39
N PRO A 311 5.48 -3.98 26.43
CA PRO A 311 4.93 -4.34 27.74
C PRO A 311 3.39 -4.40 27.75
N ARG A 312 2.73 -3.92 26.68
CA ARG A 312 1.27 -3.84 26.53
C ARG A 312 0.75 -4.79 25.47
N ARG A 313 1.46 -5.90 25.26
CA ARG A 313 1.21 -6.85 24.17
C ARG A 313 -0.25 -7.31 24.12
N GLU A 314 -0.86 -7.64 25.27
CA GLU A 314 -2.22 -8.16 25.30
C GLU A 314 -3.24 -7.10 24.85
N ALA A 315 -3.16 -5.88 25.36
CA ALA A 315 -4.03 -4.79 24.91
C ALA A 315 -3.83 -4.42 23.43
N ALA A 316 -2.59 -4.50 22.91
CA ALA A 316 -2.31 -4.31 21.49
C ALA A 316 -2.95 -5.41 20.63
N ARG A 317 -2.96 -6.66 21.10
CA ARG A 317 -3.61 -7.81 20.42
C ARG A 317 -5.14 -7.64 20.38
N GLU A 318 -5.75 -7.19 21.47
CA GLU A 318 -7.18 -6.86 21.52
C GLU A 318 -7.52 -5.75 20.52
N LEU A 319 -6.67 -4.73 20.40
CA LEU A 319 -6.84 -3.65 19.43
C LEU A 319 -6.71 -4.17 17.98
N ILE A 320 -5.79 -5.10 17.70
CA ILE A 320 -5.71 -5.77 16.40
C ILE A 320 -7.04 -6.48 16.08
N ARG A 321 -7.57 -7.31 17.00
CA ARG A 321 -8.85 -8.00 16.79
C ARG A 321 -9.97 -7.00 16.49
N PHE A 322 -10.01 -5.89 17.19
CA PHE A 322 -11.02 -4.85 16.99
C PHE A 322 -10.88 -4.18 15.60
N LEU A 323 -9.69 -3.68 15.25
CA LEU A 323 -9.44 -2.98 14.00
C LEU A 323 -9.55 -3.87 12.75
N THR A 324 -9.33 -5.19 12.91
CA THR A 324 -9.46 -6.18 11.83
C THR A 324 -10.79 -6.92 11.84
N SER A 325 -11.73 -6.54 12.71
CA SER A 325 -13.09 -7.08 12.73
C SER A 325 -13.86 -6.73 11.44
N PRO A 326 -14.86 -7.52 11.04
CA PRO A 326 -15.70 -7.22 9.88
C PRO A 326 -16.31 -5.81 9.94
N ASP A 327 -16.76 -5.38 11.14
CA ASP A 327 -17.37 -4.05 11.31
C ASP A 327 -16.38 -2.91 11.08
N ALA A 328 -15.19 -2.99 11.72
CA ALA A 328 -14.16 -1.97 11.56
C ALA A 328 -13.70 -1.87 10.09
N GLN A 329 -13.45 -3.00 9.42
CA GLN A 329 -13.05 -3.00 8.01
C GLN A 329 -14.15 -2.45 7.09
N ARG A 330 -15.42 -2.75 7.35
CA ARG A 330 -16.57 -2.19 6.62
C ARG A 330 -16.60 -0.67 6.77
N ARG A 331 -16.48 -0.15 7.99
CA ARG A 331 -16.50 1.30 8.28
C ARG A 331 -15.35 2.02 7.58
N ILE A 332 -14.14 1.46 7.62
CA ILE A 332 -12.98 1.99 6.91
C ILE A 332 -13.23 1.98 5.39
N ALA A 333 -13.79 0.91 4.85
CA ALA A 333 -14.12 0.81 3.43
C ALA A 333 -15.12 1.87 2.99
N VAL A 334 -16.16 2.12 3.78
CA VAL A 334 -17.19 3.14 3.46
C VAL A 334 -16.64 4.55 3.59
N ALA A 335 -15.89 4.84 4.66
CA ALA A 335 -15.44 6.20 4.96
C ALA A 335 -14.31 6.69 4.06
N ILE A 336 -13.29 5.87 3.83
CA ILE A 336 -12.07 6.31 3.11
C ILE A 336 -11.73 5.46 1.88
N GLY A 337 -12.49 4.40 1.62
CA GLY A 337 -12.34 3.62 0.41
C GLY A 337 -11.24 2.58 0.42
N TYR A 338 -10.64 2.28 1.58
CA TYR A 338 -9.70 1.17 1.69
C TYR A 338 -10.43 -0.18 1.62
N ASN A 339 -9.76 -1.18 1.08
CA ASN A 339 -10.41 -2.43 0.72
C ASN A 339 -10.29 -3.44 1.86
N PRO A 340 -11.42 -4.04 2.31
CA PRO A 340 -11.37 -5.02 3.37
C PRO A 340 -10.45 -6.19 3.06
N ALA A 341 -9.65 -6.63 4.04
CA ALA A 341 -8.85 -7.83 3.90
C ALA A 341 -9.66 -9.12 4.11
N ARG A 342 -10.87 -9.03 4.69
CA ARG A 342 -11.79 -10.16 4.87
C ARG A 342 -12.67 -10.38 3.65
N ARG A 343 -12.62 -11.60 3.08
CA ARG A 343 -13.31 -11.97 1.84
C ARG A 343 -14.83 -11.89 1.92
N ALA A 344 -15.42 -12.22 3.07
CA ALA A 344 -16.88 -12.24 3.25
C ALA A 344 -17.52 -10.87 2.99
N LEU A 345 -16.82 -9.76 3.24
CA LEU A 345 -17.32 -8.41 3.02
C LEU A 345 -17.58 -8.09 1.54
N TYR A 346 -16.96 -8.82 0.62
CA TYR A 346 -17.18 -8.67 -0.82
C TYR A 346 -18.47 -9.33 -1.34
N ALA A 347 -19.16 -10.09 -0.49
CA ALA A 347 -20.50 -10.63 -0.78
C ALA A 347 -21.61 -9.88 -0.01
N GLU A 348 -21.26 -8.91 0.83
CA GLU A 348 -22.20 -8.17 1.65
C GLU A 348 -22.94 -7.11 0.83
N LYS A 349 -24.24 -7.34 0.60
CA LYS A 349 -25.07 -6.47 -0.24
C LYS A 349 -25.04 -5.00 0.20
N SER A 350 -25.14 -4.74 1.50
CA SER A 350 -25.14 -3.38 2.07
C SER A 350 -23.85 -2.62 1.76
N LEU A 351 -22.71 -3.30 1.79
CA LEU A 351 -21.41 -2.70 1.43
C LEU A 351 -21.29 -2.52 -0.09
N LEU A 352 -21.75 -3.49 -0.88
CA LEU A 352 -21.70 -3.42 -2.35
C LEU A 352 -22.63 -2.36 -2.93
N ASP A 353 -23.76 -2.05 -2.28
CA ASP A 353 -24.66 -0.97 -2.68
C ASP A 353 -23.97 0.41 -2.53
N ILE A 354 -23.08 0.56 -1.53
CA ILE A 354 -22.31 1.79 -1.28
C ILE A 354 -21.01 1.80 -2.11
N ARG A 355 -20.35 0.65 -2.25
CA ARG A 355 -19.04 0.46 -2.88
C ARG A 355 -19.12 -0.62 -3.96
N PRO A 356 -19.85 -0.39 -5.09
CA PRO A 356 -20.02 -1.40 -6.14
C PRO A 356 -18.70 -1.86 -6.78
N VAL A 357 -17.67 -1.03 -6.78
CA VAL A 357 -16.32 -1.34 -7.29
C VAL A 357 -15.66 -2.54 -6.61
N LEU A 358 -16.08 -2.91 -5.39
CA LEU A 358 -15.58 -4.09 -4.70
C LEU A 358 -15.87 -5.40 -5.43
N LYS A 359 -16.92 -5.46 -6.26
CA LYS A 359 -17.21 -6.62 -7.13
C LYS A 359 -16.09 -6.87 -8.12
N ASP A 360 -15.58 -5.79 -8.74
CA ASP A 360 -14.53 -5.86 -9.75
C ASP A 360 -13.16 -6.11 -9.09
N LEU A 361 -12.96 -5.62 -7.87
CA LEU A 361 -11.73 -5.80 -7.11
C LEU A 361 -11.56 -7.21 -6.54
N TYR A 362 -12.64 -7.91 -6.20
CA TYR A 362 -12.55 -9.23 -5.58
C TYR A 362 -11.71 -10.25 -6.37
N PRO A 363 -11.97 -10.47 -7.68
CA PRO A 363 -11.14 -11.37 -8.47
C PRO A 363 -9.70 -10.87 -8.63
N ILE A 364 -9.46 -9.56 -8.66
CA ILE A 364 -8.11 -8.98 -8.73
C ILE A 364 -7.33 -9.31 -7.47
N PHE A 365 -7.93 -9.19 -6.28
CA PHE A 365 -7.26 -9.52 -5.02
C PHE A 365 -7.01 -11.03 -4.86
N LEU A 366 -7.88 -11.88 -5.41
CA LEU A 366 -7.63 -13.33 -5.45
C LEU A 366 -6.45 -13.69 -6.36
N ALA A 367 -6.27 -12.95 -7.47
CA ALA A 367 -5.17 -13.13 -8.40
C ALA A 367 -3.88 -12.42 -7.99
N ALA A 368 -3.95 -11.49 -6.99
CA ALA A 368 -2.81 -10.70 -6.58
C ALA A 368 -1.71 -11.57 -5.96
N ARG A 369 -0.48 -11.35 -6.43
CA ARG A 369 0.69 -12.11 -5.99
C ARG A 369 1.58 -11.26 -5.10
N PRO A 370 2.02 -11.79 -3.95
CA PRO A 370 2.99 -11.08 -3.13
C PRO A 370 4.29 -10.87 -3.91
N ARG A 371 5.00 -9.80 -3.58
CA ARG A 371 6.40 -9.65 -3.94
C ARG A 371 7.19 -10.81 -3.33
N PRO A 372 8.43 -11.11 -3.72
CA PRO A 372 9.18 -12.21 -3.13
C PRO A 372 9.06 -12.28 -1.61
N VAL A 373 8.55 -13.40 -1.09
CA VAL A 373 8.31 -13.59 0.35
C VAL A 373 9.62 -14.08 0.97
N THR A 374 10.48 -13.13 1.34
CA THR A 374 11.80 -13.38 1.90
C THR A 374 12.19 -12.25 2.84
N PRO A 375 12.96 -12.53 3.92
CA PRO A 375 13.51 -11.50 4.81
C PRO A 375 14.42 -10.49 4.11
N TYR A 376 14.89 -10.80 2.92
CA TYR A 376 15.86 -10.00 2.15
C TYR A 376 15.21 -9.17 1.04
N TYR A 377 13.87 -9.16 0.97
CA TYR A 377 13.17 -8.48 -0.13
C TYR A 377 13.58 -7.01 -0.30
N LEU A 378 13.74 -6.30 0.80
CA LEU A 378 14.12 -4.88 0.74
C LEU A 378 15.49 -4.69 0.07
N MET A 379 16.46 -5.57 0.36
CA MET A 379 17.79 -5.54 -0.27
C MET A 379 17.69 -5.87 -1.78
N LEU A 380 16.84 -6.83 -2.15
CA LEU A 380 16.56 -7.15 -3.56
C LEU A 380 15.95 -5.94 -4.28
N SER A 381 14.93 -5.33 -3.71
CA SER A 381 14.25 -4.17 -4.28
C SER A 381 15.19 -2.98 -4.42
N GLN A 382 15.89 -2.60 -3.35
CA GLN A 382 16.82 -1.47 -3.34
C GLN A 382 17.97 -1.64 -4.34
N SER A 383 18.45 -2.87 -4.57
CA SER A 383 19.46 -3.14 -5.58
C SER A 383 18.91 -3.08 -7.01
N ALA A 384 17.63 -3.41 -7.21
CA ALA A 384 16.97 -3.39 -8.52
C ALA A 384 16.50 -1.99 -8.94
N GLN A 385 16.08 -1.15 -7.98
CA GLN A 385 15.54 0.19 -8.26
C GLN A 385 16.44 1.06 -9.15
N PRO A 386 17.73 1.26 -8.88
CA PRO A 386 18.60 2.07 -9.74
C PRO A 386 18.78 1.46 -11.14
N GLU A 387 18.78 0.14 -11.25
CA GLU A 387 18.94 -0.56 -12.51
C GLU A 387 17.71 -0.36 -13.42
N VAL A 388 16.51 -0.58 -12.86
CA VAL A 388 15.25 -0.38 -13.59
C VAL A 388 15.02 1.12 -13.90
N SER A 389 15.38 2.02 -12.98
CA SER A 389 15.33 3.46 -13.22
C SER A 389 16.24 3.88 -14.37
N ALA A 390 17.46 3.32 -14.46
CA ALA A 390 18.38 3.56 -15.57
C ALA A 390 17.83 3.10 -16.92
N LEU A 391 17.11 1.97 -16.95
CA LEU A 391 16.38 1.51 -18.13
C LEU A 391 15.29 2.51 -18.54
N VAL A 392 14.44 2.92 -17.60
CA VAL A 392 13.31 3.84 -17.84
C VAL A 392 13.76 5.12 -18.51
N VAL A 393 14.89 5.70 -18.08
CA VAL A 393 15.46 6.91 -18.68
C VAL A 393 16.40 6.64 -19.86
N GLY A 394 16.56 5.38 -20.31
CA GLY A 394 17.34 4.98 -21.49
C GLY A 394 18.87 4.98 -21.30
N ARG A 395 19.35 4.90 -20.06
CA ARG A 395 20.79 4.76 -19.77
C ARG A 395 21.27 3.32 -19.83
N LYS A 396 20.36 2.35 -19.73
CA LYS A 396 20.62 0.91 -19.85
C LYS A 396 19.61 0.27 -20.79
N THR A 397 20.01 -0.82 -21.41
CA THR A 397 19.12 -1.74 -22.13
C THR A 397 18.39 -2.66 -21.13
N ALA A 398 17.30 -3.29 -21.56
CA ALA A 398 16.58 -4.28 -20.77
C ALA A 398 17.48 -5.47 -20.37
N ARG A 399 18.35 -5.91 -21.28
CA ARG A 399 19.33 -6.98 -21.03
C ARG A 399 20.32 -6.60 -19.93
N GLU A 400 21.01 -5.45 -20.06
CA GLU A 400 21.98 -4.97 -19.06
C GLU A 400 21.32 -4.79 -17.69
N THR A 401 20.09 -4.28 -17.66
CA THR A 401 19.30 -4.12 -16.43
C THR A 401 19.03 -5.47 -15.78
N LEU A 402 18.46 -6.43 -16.54
CA LEU A 402 18.14 -7.75 -16.01
C LEU A 402 19.38 -8.51 -15.51
N GLU A 403 20.49 -8.43 -16.25
CA GLU A 403 21.75 -9.04 -15.84
C GLU A 403 22.30 -8.42 -14.54
N ALA A 404 22.22 -7.10 -14.40
CA ALA A 404 22.65 -6.43 -13.18
C ALA A 404 21.78 -6.82 -11.98
N VAL A 405 20.46 -6.78 -12.13
CA VAL A 405 19.50 -7.17 -11.09
C VAL A 405 19.75 -8.61 -10.63
N ARG A 406 19.88 -9.56 -11.55
CA ARG A 406 20.08 -10.97 -11.21
C ARG A 406 21.46 -11.25 -10.59
N ARG A 407 22.52 -10.59 -11.05
CA ARG A 407 23.84 -10.67 -10.39
C ARG A 407 23.82 -10.17 -8.95
N HIS A 408 23.05 -9.11 -8.65
CA HIS A 408 22.88 -8.61 -7.28
C HIS A 408 22.13 -9.62 -6.41
N ALA A 409 21.08 -10.23 -6.95
CA ALA A 409 20.30 -11.25 -6.27
C ALA A 409 21.12 -12.52 -5.99
N GLU A 410 21.91 -12.98 -6.96
CA GLU A 410 22.81 -14.13 -6.82
C GLU A 410 23.86 -13.91 -5.71
N ARG A 411 24.45 -12.72 -5.64
CA ARG A 411 25.40 -12.38 -4.57
C ARG A 411 24.72 -12.39 -3.20
N LEU A 412 23.55 -11.77 -3.09
CA LEU A 412 22.79 -11.74 -1.85
C LEU A 412 22.40 -13.16 -1.39
N ALA A 413 22.04 -14.05 -2.30
CA ALA A 413 21.74 -15.45 -1.98
C ALA A 413 22.96 -16.21 -1.44
N ILE A 414 24.15 -15.95 -1.97
CA ILE A 414 25.41 -16.54 -1.48
C ILE A 414 25.77 -16.02 -0.09
N ASP A 415 25.72 -14.70 0.09
CA ASP A 415 26.14 -14.04 1.33
C ASP A 415 25.24 -14.40 2.52
N GLU A 416 23.95 -14.58 2.26
CA GLU A 416 22.94 -14.84 3.30
C GLU A 416 22.55 -16.33 3.43
N GLY A 417 23.07 -17.20 2.56
CA GLY A 417 22.78 -18.64 2.58
C GLY A 417 21.31 -18.99 2.35
N ALA A 418 20.54 -18.09 1.72
CA ALA A 418 19.11 -18.20 1.57
C ALA A 418 18.71 -18.54 0.13
N PRO A 419 18.04 -19.67 -0.12
CA PRO A 419 17.37 -19.86 -1.40
C PRO A 419 16.24 -18.83 -1.53
N PHE A 420 16.15 -18.17 -2.69
CA PHE A 420 14.95 -17.37 -3.00
C PHE A 420 13.77 -18.32 -3.12
N VAL A 421 12.87 -18.26 -2.15
CA VAL A 421 11.59 -19.00 -2.25
C VAL A 421 10.73 -18.25 -3.26
N GLU A 422 10.57 -18.83 -4.44
CA GLU A 422 9.58 -18.38 -5.40
C GLU A 422 8.19 -18.45 -4.73
N ALA A 423 7.45 -17.34 -4.77
CA ALA A 423 6.02 -17.46 -4.61
C ALA A 423 5.53 -18.35 -5.78
N PRO A 424 4.78 -19.42 -5.54
CA PRO A 424 4.32 -20.31 -6.60
C PRO A 424 3.64 -19.50 -7.71
N LEU A 425 4.09 -19.74 -8.95
CA LEU A 425 3.55 -19.12 -10.18
C LEU A 425 2.08 -19.47 -10.38
#